data_b5a91bb7af42e7ace634f677875a79ab
#
_entry.id   b5a91bb7af42e7ace634f677875a79ab
#
_cell.length_a   1.000
_cell.length_b   1.000
_cell.length_c   1.000
_cell.angle_alpha   90.00
_cell.angle_beta   90.00
_cell.angle_gamma   90.00
#
_symmetry.space_group_name_H-M   'P 1'
#
loop_
_entity.id
_entity.type
_entity.pdbx_description
1 polymer ?
#
loop_
_entity_poly.entity_id
_entity_poly.type
_entity_poly.pdbx_seq_one_letter_code
_entity_poly.pdbx_strand_id
1 'polypeptide(L)'
;MDFVRLWADKTEIAVGRYLPWIGIGTSKFHDWKSRFGKVNEHNTWVPRDHWLTNAEKEGIRGFARQHPLEGYRRLTFMMLDADVVACSQASVYRVLRAAGLLAGHTPTPTKKGTGFVQPLRPHEHWHIDVSYLNIAGTFYFLCSILDGCSRFIVHWEIREKMEEMDVETIIQRAREAHPDARPRIISDNGPQFIAKDFKEFIRVCGMTHVKTSPYYPQSNGKIERWHKTLKGDCIRVLTPLSLDDARRIVADYVTHYNTVRLHSAIGYITPQDKLAGREAEIFAARDRKLAEARQRRQQQRQATGNQAPAAPASRPAIDFATLRAVVTMAAVLQLLGFQSRSSRTQQRGPCPLHGSTSGTSRCFSVNLEQHTFHCFKCGRSGNALDLWAHATSQNTYDAAIDLCQRLQPPVPELPAPKPRPTLRNREEEPVDSLSTTCTIT
;
A
#
# COMPACT_ATOMS: atom_id res chain seq x y z
N MET A 1 -21.94 14.71 -23.42
CA MET A 1 -21.74 13.81 -24.58
C MET A 1 -22.58 14.20 -25.75
N ASP A 2 -23.89 14.38 -25.56
CA ASP A 2 -24.82 14.70 -26.62
C ASP A 2 -24.49 15.99 -27.39
N PHE A 3 -24.08 17.05 -26.69
CA PHE A 3 -23.60 18.31 -27.30
C PHE A 3 -22.43 18.06 -28.26
N VAL A 4 -21.39 17.32 -27.81
CA VAL A 4 -20.20 17.07 -28.64
C VAL A 4 -20.54 16.21 -29.86
N ARG A 5 -21.40 15.20 -29.70
CA ARG A 5 -21.88 14.38 -30.83
C ARG A 5 -22.67 15.21 -31.85
N LEU A 6 -23.68 15.95 -31.36
CA LEU A 6 -24.53 16.77 -32.23
C LEU A 6 -23.71 17.74 -33.06
N TRP A 7 -22.74 18.42 -32.45
CA TRP A 7 -21.95 19.42 -33.16
C TRP A 7 -20.85 18.81 -34.02
N ALA A 8 -20.25 17.68 -33.63
CA ALA A 8 -19.33 16.96 -34.50
C ALA A 8 -20.01 16.47 -35.77
N ASP A 9 -21.23 15.96 -35.66
CA ASP A 9 -22.02 15.49 -36.81
C ASP A 9 -22.49 16.65 -37.72
N LYS A 10 -22.83 17.80 -37.12
CA LYS A 10 -23.31 18.99 -37.91
C LYS A 10 -22.19 19.75 -38.60
N THR A 11 -20.98 19.72 -38.12
CA THR A 11 -19.91 20.63 -38.55
C THR A 11 -18.71 19.94 -39.16
N GLU A 12 -18.70 18.61 -39.18
CA GLU A 12 -17.57 17.76 -39.64
C GLU A 12 -16.23 18.05 -38.93
N ILE A 13 -16.24 18.85 -37.87
CA ILE A 13 -15.05 19.17 -37.10
C ILE A 13 -14.72 18.00 -36.18
N ALA A 14 -13.46 17.53 -36.21
CA ALA A 14 -13.00 16.44 -35.36
C ALA A 14 -13.20 16.74 -33.86
N VAL A 15 -13.75 15.79 -33.13
CA VAL A 15 -14.08 15.91 -31.69
C VAL A 15 -12.91 16.48 -30.87
N GLY A 16 -11.66 16.09 -31.19
CA GLY A 16 -10.48 16.59 -30.52
C GLY A 16 -10.29 18.10 -30.51
N ARG A 17 -10.90 18.82 -31.50
CA ARG A 17 -10.87 20.29 -31.56
C ARG A 17 -11.90 20.95 -30.64
N TYR A 18 -13.03 20.28 -30.36
CA TYR A 18 -14.03 20.79 -29.42
C TYR A 18 -13.59 20.72 -27.98
N LEU A 19 -12.82 19.67 -27.61
CA LEU A 19 -12.49 19.41 -26.21
C LEU A 19 -11.78 20.57 -25.52
N PRO A 20 -10.76 21.22 -26.12
CA PRO A 20 -10.14 22.41 -25.54
C PRO A 20 -11.11 23.61 -25.42
N TRP A 21 -12.02 23.80 -26.38
CA TRP A 21 -12.97 24.91 -26.35
C TRP A 21 -13.99 24.80 -25.21
N ILE A 22 -14.37 23.56 -24.86
CA ILE A 22 -15.32 23.30 -23.76
C ILE A 22 -14.60 22.95 -22.43
N GLY A 23 -13.27 23.05 -22.38
CA GLY A 23 -12.49 22.83 -21.17
C GLY A 23 -12.45 21.37 -20.68
N ILE A 24 -12.66 20.39 -21.58
CA ILE A 24 -12.66 18.97 -21.22
C ILE A 24 -11.35 18.31 -21.68
N GLY A 25 -10.62 17.70 -20.74
CA GLY A 25 -9.42 16.92 -21.08
C GLY A 25 -9.77 15.67 -21.90
N THR A 26 -8.92 15.33 -22.87
CA THR A 26 -9.12 14.21 -23.81
C THR A 26 -9.36 12.87 -23.09
N SER A 27 -8.57 12.56 -22.06
CA SER A 27 -8.74 11.34 -21.27
C SER A 27 -10.10 11.27 -20.60
N LYS A 28 -10.59 12.40 -20.03
CA LYS A 28 -11.90 12.50 -19.40
C LYS A 28 -13.04 12.33 -20.40
N PHE A 29 -12.87 12.86 -21.60
CA PHE A 29 -13.85 12.68 -22.69
C PHE A 29 -13.95 11.19 -23.11
N HIS A 30 -12.82 10.52 -23.34
CA HIS A 30 -12.82 9.11 -23.72
C HIS A 30 -13.40 8.20 -22.61
N ASP A 31 -13.11 8.50 -21.35
CA ASP A 31 -13.72 7.81 -20.21
C ASP A 31 -15.26 8.01 -20.18
N TRP A 32 -15.74 9.23 -20.43
CA TRP A 32 -17.18 9.50 -20.54
C TRP A 32 -17.81 8.84 -21.77
N LYS A 33 -17.09 8.81 -22.90
CA LYS A 33 -17.57 8.16 -24.12
C LYS A 33 -17.77 6.65 -23.92
N SER A 34 -16.86 5.99 -23.22
CA SER A 34 -16.93 4.54 -22.93
C SER A 34 -18.09 4.17 -22.00
N ARG A 35 -18.53 5.13 -21.18
CA ARG A 35 -19.62 4.98 -20.20
C ARG A 35 -20.96 5.57 -20.67
N PHE A 36 -20.97 6.22 -21.83
CA PHE A 36 -22.19 6.86 -22.37
C PHE A 36 -23.29 5.82 -22.62
N GLY A 37 -24.49 6.06 -22.07
CA GLY A 37 -25.62 5.15 -22.14
C GLY A 37 -25.60 4.01 -21.11
N LYS A 38 -24.53 3.85 -20.33
CA LYS A 38 -24.47 2.90 -19.22
C LYS A 38 -24.89 3.58 -17.93
N VAL A 39 -25.45 2.79 -17.00
CA VAL A 39 -25.78 3.27 -15.66
C VAL A 39 -24.50 3.78 -15.00
N ASN A 40 -24.55 4.97 -14.41
CA ASN A 40 -23.39 5.56 -13.74
C ASN A 40 -23.20 4.91 -12.37
N GLU A 41 -22.44 3.81 -12.34
CA GLU A 41 -22.14 3.07 -11.13
C GLU A 41 -21.30 3.84 -10.10
N HIS A 42 -20.66 4.95 -10.53
CA HIS A 42 -19.82 5.75 -9.64
C HIS A 42 -20.60 6.55 -8.60
N ASN A 43 -21.84 6.90 -8.87
CA ASN A 43 -22.68 7.68 -7.96
C ASN A 43 -23.66 6.81 -7.13
N THR A 44 -23.68 5.52 -7.39
CA THR A 44 -24.47 4.60 -6.58
C THR A 44 -23.57 3.98 -5.51
N TRP A 45 -24.04 3.98 -4.29
CA TRP A 45 -23.45 3.27 -3.15
C TRP A 45 -23.60 1.74 -3.30
N VAL A 46 -23.49 1.23 -4.52
CA VAL A 46 -23.50 -0.21 -4.77
C VAL A 46 -22.16 -0.76 -4.30
N PRO A 47 -22.14 -1.62 -3.28
CA PRO A 47 -20.91 -2.24 -2.83
C PRO A 47 -20.26 -2.98 -3.98
N ARG A 48 -18.99 -2.70 -4.25
CA ARG A 48 -18.25 -3.43 -5.29
C ARG A 48 -17.88 -4.81 -4.77
N ASP A 49 -17.73 -5.77 -5.65
CA ASP A 49 -17.37 -7.16 -5.34
C ASP A 49 -16.09 -7.32 -4.49
N HIS A 50 -15.16 -6.34 -4.52
CA HIS A 50 -13.96 -6.33 -3.70
C HIS A 50 -14.14 -5.67 -2.31
N TRP A 51 -15.33 -5.16 -1.97
CA TRP A 51 -15.57 -4.57 -0.66
C TRP A 51 -15.72 -5.67 0.39
N LEU A 52 -14.98 -5.52 1.48
CA LEU A 52 -14.96 -6.48 2.57
C LEU A 52 -16.23 -6.38 3.43
N THR A 53 -16.68 -7.52 3.90
CA THR A 53 -17.71 -7.60 4.94
C THR A 53 -17.17 -7.12 6.29
N ASN A 54 -18.06 -6.84 7.24
CA ASN A 54 -17.64 -6.46 8.59
C ASN A 54 -16.88 -7.59 9.29
N ALA A 55 -17.29 -8.84 9.11
CA ALA A 55 -16.58 -10.00 9.63
C ALA A 55 -15.15 -10.11 9.09
N GLU A 56 -14.96 -9.89 7.79
CA GLU A 56 -13.62 -9.88 7.18
C GLU A 56 -12.76 -8.74 7.70
N LYS A 57 -13.32 -7.54 7.93
CA LYS A 57 -12.59 -6.42 8.53
C LYS A 57 -12.15 -6.73 9.96
N GLU A 58 -12.99 -7.37 10.75
CA GLU A 58 -12.61 -7.81 12.10
C GLU A 58 -11.57 -8.92 12.07
N GLY A 59 -11.67 -9.89 11.14
CA GLY A 59 -10.65 -10.89 10.91
C GLY A 59 -9.28 -10.27 10.61
N ILE A 60 -9.21 -9.26 9.74
CA ILE A 60 -7.97 -8.52 9.45
C ILE A 60 -7.41 -7.83 10.69
N ARG A 61 -8.25 -7.16 11.48
CA ARG A 61 -7.82 -6.47 12.71
C ARG A 61 -7.32 -7.45 13.77
N GLY A 62 -8.06 -8.54 13.97
CA GLY A 62 -7.70 -9.62 14.91
C GLY A 62 -6.35 -10.24 14.56
N PHE A 63 -6.17 -10.62 13.29
CA PHE A 63 -4.93 -11.22 12.80
C PHE A 63 -3.73 -10.27 12.93
N ALA A 64 -3.91 -8.98 12.63
CA ALA A 64 -2.86 -7.99 12.78
C ALA A 64 -2.41 -7.79 14.25
N ARG A 65 -3.34 -7.88 15.22
CA ARG A 65 -3.01 -7.83 16.65
C ARG A 65 -2.23 -9.05 17.13
N GLN A 66 -2.47 -10.22 16.54
CA GLN A 66 -1.72 -11.45 16.84
C GLN A 66 -0.31 -11.43 16.23
N HIS A 67 -0.09 -10.64 15.18
CA HIS A 67 1.18 -10.54 14.46
C HIS A 67 1.68 -9.09 14.39
N PRO A 68 1.97 -8.42 15.52
CA PRO A 68 2.24 -6.98 15.57
C PRO A 68 3.54 -6.57 14.87
N LEU A 69 4.47 -7.50 14.68
CA LEU A 69 5.77 -7.23 14.03
C LEU A 69 5.70 -7.35 12.50
N GLU A 70 4.55 -7.80 11.97
CA GLU A 70 4.42 -8.05 10.55
C GLU A 70 3.81 -6.86 9.79
N GLY A 71 4.44 -6.50 8.68
CA GLY A 71 3.91 -5.45 7.81
C GLY A 71 2.65 -5.88 7.05
N TYR A 72 1.72 -4.95 6.79
CA TYR A 72 0.42 -5.23 6.16
C TYR A 72 0.50 -6.06 4.86
N ARG A 73 1.55 -5.91 4.06
CA ARG A 73 1.73 -6.69 2.83
C ARG A 73 1.96 -8.17 3.12
N ARG A 74 2.79 -8.49 4.12
CA ARG A 74 3.03 -9.87 4.54
C ARG A 74 1.80 -10.45 5.23
N LEU A 75 1.16 -9.68 6.12
CA LEU A 75 -0.11 -10.06 6.75
C LEU A 75 -1.19 -10.44 5.72
N THR A 76 -1.24 -9.74 4.58
CA THR A 76 -2.20 -10.07 3.51
C THR A 76 -2.01 -11.52 3.02
N PHE A 77 -0.77 -11.91 2.73
CA PHE A 77 -0.50 -13.25 2.23
C PHE A 77 -0.59 -14.32 3.33
N MET A 78 -0.18 -14.00 4.56
CA MET A 78 -0.37 -14.89 5.70
C MET A 78 -1.86 -15.21 5.93
N MET A 79 -2.74 -14.20 5.91
CA MET A 79 -4.19 -14.39 6.03
C MET A 79 -4.78 -15.17 4.85
N LEU A 80 -4.28 -14.94 3.63
CA LEU A 80 -4.71 -15.64 2.43
C LEU A 80 -4.32 -17.12 2.47
N ASP A 81 -3.11 -17.43 2.92
CA ASP A 81 -2.60 -18.80 3.03
C ASP A 81 -3.29 -19.56 4.16
N ALA A 82 -3.58 -18.89 5.28
CA ALA A 82 -4.29 -19.43 6.44
C ALA A 82 -5.83 -19.42 6.31
N ASP A 83 -6.38 -19.09 5.14
CA ASP A 83 -7.83 -19.02 4.88
C ASP A 83 -8.62 -18.09 5.82
N VAL A 84 -7.97 -17.10 6.42
CA VAL A 84 -8.61 -16.13 7.32
C VAL A 84 -9.40 -15.10 6.52
N VAL A 85 -8.75 -14.40 5.58
CA VAL A 85 -9.39 -13.43 4.69
C VAL A 85 -8.64 -13.39 3.35
N ALA A 86 -9.37 -13.56 2.25
CA ALA A 86 -8.84 -13.42 0.91
C ALA A 86 -9.21 -12.05 0.32
N CYS A 87 -8.24 -11.12 0.31
CA CYS A 87 -8.42 -9.78 -0.23
C CYS A 87 -7.10 -9.16 -0.72
N SER A 88 -7.19 -8.00 -1.38
CA SER A 88 -6.00 -7.30 -1.88
C SER A 88 -5.21 -6.60 -0.76
N GLN A 89 -3.91 -6.43 -0.97
CA GLN A 89 -3.04 -5.66 -0.05
C GLN A 89 -3.56 -4.24 0.22
N ALA A 90 -4.14 -3.59 -0.80
CA ALA A 90 -4.73 -2.26 -0.67
C ALA A 90 -5.96 -2.26 0.26
N SER A 91 -6.74 -3.35 0.28
CA SER A 91 -7.88 -3.49 1.19
C SER A 91 -7.41 -3.68 2.64
N VAL A 92 -6.41 -4.54 2.87
CA VAL A 92 -5.80 -4.71 4.20
C VAL A 92 -5.23 -3.38 4.71
N TYR A 93 -4.47 -2.66 3.86
CA TYR A 93 -3.92 -1.35 4.21
C TYR A 93 -5.01 -0.37 4.67
N ARG A 94 -6.13 -0.26 3.92
CA ARG A 94 -7.23 0.64 4.27
C ARG A 94 -7.88 0.29 5.60
N VAL A 95 -8.12 -1.00 5.86
CA VAL A 95 -8.70 -1.48 7.13
C VAL A 95 -7.78 -1.19 8.30
N LEU A 96 -6.49 -1.51 8.19
CA LEU A 96 -5.52 -1.29 9.27
C LEU A 96 -5.24 0.19 9.50
N ARG A 97 -5.19 1.01 8.43
CA ARG A 97 -5.06 2.47 8.54
C ARG A 97 -6.24 3.09 9.29
N ALA A 98 -7.47 2.69 8.93
CA ALA A 98 -8.68 3.18 9.60
C ALA A 98 -8.76 2.76 11.07
N ALA A 99 -8.12 1.64 11.44
CA ALA A 99 -8.04 1.15 12.81
C ALA A 99 -6.85 1.68 13.60
N GLY A 100 -5.99 2.54 13.02
CA GLY A 100 -4.78 3.04 13.67
C GLY A 100 -3.70 1.96 13.92
N LEU A 101 -3.76 0.81 13.25
CA LEU A 101 -2.87 -0.33 13.44
C LEU A 101 -1.65 -0.33 12.50
N LEU A 102 -1.41 0.73 11.76
CA LEU A 102 -0.21 0.88 10.94
C LEU A 102 0.82 1.71 11.69
N ALA A 103 1.99 1.13 11.93
CA ALA A 103 3.15 1.89 12.41
C ALA A 103 3.54 2.94 11.35
N GLY A 104 3.76 4.18 11.78
CA GLY A 104 4.24 5.25 10.92
C GLY A 104 5.63 4.92 10.39
N HIS A 105 5.72 4.47 9.15
CA HIS A 105 7.00 4.22 8.48
C HIS A 105 7.21 5.28 7.39
N THR A 106 8.23 6.09 7.57
CA THR A 106 8.70 7.00 6.52
C THR A 106 9.59 6.18 5.57
N PRO A 107 9.17 5.99 4.30
CA PRO A 107 9.97 5.23 3.35
C PRO A 107 11.26 5.99 3.06
N THR A 108 12.40 5.39 3.36
CA THR A 108 13.70 5.92 2.93
C THR A 108 13.88 5.55 1.46
N PRO A 109 14.14 6.52 0.58
CA PRO A 109 14.36 6.22 -0.83
C PRO A 109 15.59 5.33 -0.99
N THR A 110 15.40 4.17 -1.62
CA THR A 110 16.50 3.27 -1.96
C THR A 110 17.07 3.60 -3.32
N LYS A 111 18.38 3.84 -3.41
CA LYS A 111 19.06 3.93 -4.70
C LYS A 111 19.08 2.53 -5.33
N LYS A 112 18.32 2.33 -6.39
CA LYS A 112 18.39 1.08 -7.18
C LYS A 112 19.65 1.14 -8.03
N GLY A 113 20.58 0.21 -7.80
CA GLY A 113 21.69 -0.03 -8.73
C GLY A 113 21.21 -0.79 -9.95
N THR A 114 21.75 -0.40 -11.10
CA THR A 114 21.55 -1.11 -12.36
C THR A 114 22.79 -1.97 -12.62
N GLY A 115 22.63 -3.25 -12.97
CA GLY A 115 23.72 -4.01 -13.53
C GLY A 115 24.10 -5.36 -12.90
N PHE A 116 23.43 -5.81 -11.83
CA PHE A 116 23.65 -7.17 -11.33
C PHE A 116 22.63 -8.14 -11.95
N VAL A 117 23.15 -9.14 -12.67
CA VAL A 117 22.29 -10.22 -13.23
C VAL A 117 21.76 -11.05 -12.08
N GLN A 118 20.43 -11.07 -11.92
CA GLN A 118 19.79 -11.83 -10.87
C GLN A 118 19.77 -13.32 -11.24
N PRO A 119 20.08 -14.25 -10.32
CA PRO A 119 19.97 -15.68 -10.58
C PRO A 119 18.50 -16.05 -10.81
N LEU A 120 18.27 -16.87 -11.82
CA LEU A 120 16.94 -17.32 -12.21
C LEU A 120 16.57 -18.66 -11.55
N ARG A 121 17.57 -19.47 -11.20
CA ARG A 121 17.39 -20.79 -10.60
C ARG A 121 18.03 -20.87 -9.21
N PRO A 122 17.50 -21.69 -8.31
CA PRO A 122 18.17 -22.04 -7.07
C PRO A 122 19.60 -22.55 -7.31
N HIS A 123 20.48 -22.27 -6.38
CA HIS A 123 21.89 -22.67 -6.38
C HIS A 123 22.75 -22.17 -7.56
N GLU A 124 22.28 -21.20 -8.35
CA GLU A 124 23.14 -20.50 -9.32
C GLU A 124 24.15 -19.56 -8.61
N HIS A 125 23.69 -18.84 -7.60
CA HIS A 125 24.50 -17.88 -6.84
C HIS A 125 24.33 -18.12 -5.35
N TRP A 126 25.43 -18.35 -4.64
CA TRP A 126 25.48 -18.30 -3.19
C TRP A 126 26.21 -17.05 -2.73
N HIS A 127 25.51 -16.21 -1.97
CA HIS A 127 26.11 -15.07 -1.31
C HIS A 127 26.64 -15.50 0.03
N ILE A 128 27.93 -15.22 0.29
CA ILE A 128 28.57 -15.49 1.58
C ILE A 128 29.08 -14.19 2.18
N ASP A 129 28.91 -14.03 3.48
CA ASP A 129 29.36 -12.87 4.21
C ASP A 129 29.56 -13.21 5.70
N VAL A 130 30.51 -12.48 6.32
CA VAL A 130 30.80 -12.60 7.74
C VAL A 130 30.36 -11.33 8.47
N SER A 131 29.56 -11.49 9.49
CA SER A 131 29.03 -10.39 10.28
C SER A 131 29.31 -10.57 11.76
N TYR A 132 29.48 -9.46 12.48
CA TYR A 132 29.68 -9.50 13.93
C TYR A 132 28.34 -9.57 14.67
N LEU A 133 28.26 -10.45 15.68
CA LEU A 133 27.18 -10.49 16.66
C LEU A 133 27.73 -10.10 18.03
N ASN A 134 27.10 -9.10 18.66
CA ASN A 134 27.39 -8.78 20.05
C ASN A 134 26.44 -9.63 20.94
N ILE A 135 27.01 -10.49 21.77
CA ILE A 135 26.31 -11.37 22.68
C ILE A 135 26.86 -11.10 24.08
N ALA A 136 26.06 -10.54 24.97
CA ALA A 136 26.42 -10.18 26.33
C ALA A 136 27.75 -9.39 26.44
N GLY A 137 27.99 -8.46 25.47
CA GLY A 137 29.20 -7.63 25.44
C GLY A 137 30.40 -8.24 24.68
N THR A 138 30.35 -9.52 24.32
CA THR A 138 31.39 -10.20 23.53
C THR A 138 31.00 -10.26 22.05
N PHE A 139 31.97 -10.01 21.16
CA PHE A 139 31.77 -10.09 19.73
C PHE A 139 32.12 -11.47 19.19
N TYR A 140 31.19 -12.06 18.47
CA TYR A 140 31.33 -13.33 17.76
C TYR A 140 31.15 -13.12 16.26
N PHE A 141 31.67 -14.06 15.47
CA PHE A 141 31.56 -14.02 14.01
C PHE A 141 30.42 -14.94 13.55
N LEU A 142 29.49 -14.37 12.83
CA LEU A 142 28.45 -15.11 12.10
C LEU A 142 28.84 -15.16 10.63
N CYS A 143 29.13 -16.35 10.11
CA CYS A 143 29.21 -16.59 8.69
C CYS A 143 27.87 -17.17 8.19
N SER A 144 27.35 -16.66 7.08
CA SER A 144 26.11 -17.16 6.49
C SER A 144 26.27 -17.35 4.99
N ILE A 145 25.61 -18.38 4.46
CA ILE A 145 25.48 -18.64 3.02
C ILE A 145 24.02 -18.52 2.64
N LEU A 146 23.71 -17.63 1.73
CA LEU A 146 22.36 -17.34 1.25
C LEU A 146 22.25 -17.63 -0.24
N ASP A 147 21.26 -18.44 -0.63
CA ASP A 147 20.93 -18.63 -2.04
C ASP A 147 20.32 -17.36 -2.66
N GLY A 148 20.93 -16.88 -3.70
CA GLY A 148 20.60 -15.61 -4.35
C GLY A 148 19.24 -15.57 -5.04
N CYS A 149 18.71 -16.73 -5.46
CA CYS A 149 17.39 -16.86 -6.09
C CYS A 149 16.28 -16.99 -5.05
N SER A 150 16.33 -18.04 -4.24
CA SER A 150 15.29 -18.39 -3.28
C SER A 150 15.32 -17.57 -1.97
N ARG A 151 16.44 -16.93 -1.66
CA ARG A 151 16.71 -16.29 -0.36
C ARG A 151 16.86 -17.29 0.79
N PHE A 152 16.95 -18.57 0.51
CA PHE A 152 17.15 -19.62 1.47
C PHE A 152 18.51 -19.50 2.14
N ILE A 153 18.57 -19.65 3.46
CA ILE A 153 19.83 -19.74 4.19
C ILE A 153 20.31 -21.18 4.06
N VAL A 154 21.31 -21.36 3.23
CA VAL A 154 21.86 -22.68 2.88
C VAL A 154 22.64 -23.26 4.06
N HIS A 155 23.48 -22.43 4.70
CA HIS A 155 24.26 -22.79 5.87
C HIS A 155 24.64 -21.53 6.67
N TRP A 156 24.90 -21.70 7.95
CA TRP A 156 25.39 -20.63 8.82
C TRP A 156 26.13 -21.22 10.04
N GLU A 157 27.09 -20.47 10.56
CA GLU A 157 27.79 -20.81 11.80
C GLU A 157 28.14 -19.55 12.59
N ILE A 158 28.16 -19.69 13.93
CA ILE A 158 28.65 -18.67 14.85
C ILE A 158 29.90 -19.21 15.53
N ARG A 159 31.02 -18.47 15.44
CA ARG A 159 32.33 -18.84 15.96
C ARG A 159 32.97 -17.68 16.72
N GLU A 160 33.93 -18.01 17.60
CA GLU A 160 34.74 -17.01 18.31
C GLU A 160 35.79 -16.38 17.40
N LYS A 161 36.29 -17.13 16.43
CA LYS A 161 37.20 -16.68 15.38
C LYS A 161 36.67 -17.11 14.02
N MET A 162 37.11 -16.44 12.97
CA MET A 162 36.70 -16.75 11.59
C MET A 162 37.93 -16.61 10.70
N GLU A 163 38.62 -17.69 10.53
CA GLU A 163 39.79 -17.80 9.68
C GLU A 163 39.38 -18.36 8.31
N GLU A 164 40.31 -18.40 7.35
CA GLU A 164 40.07 -18.91 6.00
C GLU A 164 39.56 -20.37 6.01
N MET A 165 40.24 -21.26 6.76
CA MET A 165 39.86 -22.67 6.90
C MET A 165 38.45 -22.85 7.49
N ASP A 166 38.02 -21.93 8.33
CA ASP A 166 36.64 -21.94 8.89
C ASP A 166 35.61 -21.70 7.77
N VAL A 167 35.88 -20.73 6.90
CA VAL A 167 35.00 -20.41 5.76
C VAL A 167 34.94 -21.55 4.75
N GLU A 168 36.06 -22.19 4.45
CA GLU A 168 36.12 -23.39 3.60
C GLU A 168 35.29 -24.53 4.19
N THR A 169 35.43 -24.79 5.49
CA THR A 169 34.63 -25.80 6.21
C THR A 169 33.12 -25.47 6.11
N ILE A 170 32.73 -24.21 6.26
CA ILE A 170 31.34 -23.77 6.19
C ILE A 170 30.77 -24.01 4.77
N ILE A 171 31.55 -23.68 3.73
CA ILE A 171 31.18 -23.94 2.35
C ILE A 171 31.09 -25.45 2.08
N GLN A 172 32.03 -26.23 2.59
CA GLN A 172 32.03 -27.68 2.43
C GLN A 172 30.77 -28.30 3.04
N ARG A 173 30.37 -27.90 4.25
CA ARG A 173 29.10 -28.32 4.90
C ARG A 173 27.87 -27.94 4.09
N ALA A 174 27.85 -26.72 3.53
CA ALA A 174 26.77 -26.30 2.63
C ALA A 174 26.67 -27.19 1.39
N ARG A 175 27.80 -27.61 0.83
CA ARG A 175 27.86 -28.54 -0.31
C ARG A 175 27.40 -29.95 0.04
N GLU A 176 27.76 -30.42 1.23
CA GLU A 176 27.31 -31.74 1.73
C GLU A 176 25.78 -31.81 1.84
N ALA A 177 25.16 -30.69 2.25
CA ALA A 177 23.70 -30.58 2.27
C ALA A 177 23.07 -30.45 0.86
N HIS A 178 23.86 -30.00 -0.15
CA HIS A 178 23.42 -29.79 -1.53
C HIS A 178 24.50 -30.29 -2.52
N PRO A 179 24.70 -31.62 -2.64
CA PRO A 179 25.85 -32.21 -3.36
C PRO A 179 25.87 -31.90 -4.85
N ASP A 180 24.72 -31.69 -5.47
CA ASP A 180 24.60 -31.39 -6.91
C ASP A 180 24.82 -29.89 -7.22
N ALA A 181 24.84 -29.03 -6.20
CA ALA A 181 24.99 -27.59 -6.38
C ALA A 181 26.43 -27.23 -6.81
N ARG A 182 26.53 -26.40 -7.86
CA ARG A 182 27.80 -25.81 -8.34
C ARG A 182 27.61 -24.30 -8.47
N PRO A 183 27.41 -23.60 -7.33
CA PRO A 183 27.09 -22.18 -7.35
C PRO A 183 28.28 -21.31 -7.73
N ARG A 184 27.98 -20.12 -8.20
CA ARG A 184 28.90 -19.00 -8.17
C ARG A 184 28.88 -18.41 -6.76
N ILE A 185 30.04 -18.45 -6.08
CA ILE A 185 30.20 -17.85 -4.76
C ILE A 185 30.40 -16.34 -4.91
N ILE A 186 29.59 -15.55 -4.25
CA ILE A 186 29.67 -14.08 -4.23
C ILE A 186 30.01 -13.65 -2.82
N SER A 187 31.19 -13.03 -2.64
CA SER A 187 31.64 -12.50 -1.36
C SER A 187 32.08 -11.03 -1.48
N ASP A 188 32.29 -10.38 -0.35
CA ASP A 188 33.06 -9.15 -0.27
C ASP A 188 34.57 -9.40 -0.47
N ASN A 189 35.38 -8.36 -0.21
CA ASN A 189 36.84 -8.43 -0.27
C ASN A 189 37.46 -8.71 1.12
N GLY A 190 36.77 -9.40 2.01
CA GLY A 190 37.30 -9.79 3.31
C GLY A 190 38.59 -10.62 3.18
N PRO A 191 39.54 -10.52 4.12
CA PRO A 191 40.83 -11.21 4.05
C PRO A 191 40.69 -12.72 3.85
N GLN A 192 39.70 -13.35 4.47
CA GLN A 192 39.40 -14.78 4.36
C GLN A 192 38.95 -15.23 2.96
N PHE A 193 38.47 -14.31 2.11
CA PHE A 193 38.03 -14.58 0.72
C PHE A 193 39.08 -14.23 -0.34
N ILE A 194 40.20 -13.61 0.06
CA ILE A 194 41.26 -13.15 -0.87
C ILE A 194 42.37 -14.20 -0.98
N ALA A 195 42.55 -15.03 0.02
CA ALA A 195 43.62 -16.01 0.16
C ALA A 195 43.74 -16.93 -1.06
N LYS A 196 44.95 -17.46 -1.28
CA LYS A 196 45.23 -18.35 -2.43
C LYS A 196 44.55 -19.72 -2.25
N ASP A 197 44.59 -20.23 -1.04
CA ASP A 197 44.07 -21.56 -0.70
C ASP A 197 42.56 -21.58 -0.85
N PHE A 198 41.85 -20.54 -0.43
CA PHE A 198 40.42 -20.37 -0.67
C PHE A 198 40.05 -20.42 -2.18
N LYS A 199 40.82 -19.75 -3.02
CA LYS A 199 40.58 -19.77 -4.48
C LYS A 199 40.79 -21.16 -5.07
N GLU A 200 41.84 -21.85 -4.62
CA GLU A 200 42.13 -23.21 -5.05
C GLU A 200 41.04 -24.18 -4.57
N PHE A 201 40.62 -24.08 -3.31
CA PHE A 201 39.48 -24.83 -2.77
C PHE A 201 38.23 -24.65 -3.64
N ILE A 202 37.82 -23.42 -3.95
CA ILE A 202 36.66 -23.14 -4.78
C ILE A 202 36.80 -23.78 -6.16
N ARG A 203 38.00 -23.69 -6.79
CA ARG A 203 38.30 -24.29 -8.08
C ARG A 203 38.21 -25.83 -8.07
N VAL A 204 38.81 -26.46 -7.09
CA VAL A 204 38.78 -27.93 -6.91
C VAL A 204 37.34 -28.41 -6.68
N CYS A 205 36.52 -27.61 -5.99
CA CYS A 205 35.10 -27.88 -5.79
C CYS A 205 34.24 -27.67 -7.05
N GLY A 206 34.80 -27.29 -8.19
CA GLY A 206 34.05 -27.02 -9.41
C GLY A 206 33.14 -25.79 -9.33
N MET A 207 33.41 -24.88 -8.40
CA MET A 207 32.68 -23.63 -8.23
C MET A 207 33.43 -22.45 -8.82
N THR A 208 32.77 -21.30 -8.93
CA THR A 208 33.40 -20.04 -9.33
C THR A 208 33.27 -19.01 -8.23
N HIS A 209 34.29 -18.17 -8.07
CA HIS A 209 34.28 -17.09 -7.08
C HIS A 209 34.25 -15.72 -7.75
N VAL A 210 33.33 -14.89 -7.35
CA VAL A 210 33.19 -13.49 -7.78
C VAL A 210 33.22 -12.59 -6.56
N LYS A 211 34.21 -11.72 -6.53
CA LYS A 211 34.31 -10.69 -5.51
C LYS A 211 33.49 -9.47 -5.91
N THR A 212 32.81 -8.88 -4.94
CA THR A 212 32.13 -7.60 -5.17
C THR A 212 33.15 -6.50 -5.42
N SER A 213 32.91 -5.68 -6.43
CA SER A 213 33.74 -4.48 -6.64
C SER A 213 33.54 -3.50 -5.49
N PRO A 214 34.60 -2.81 -5.01
CA PRO A 214 34.48 -1.74 -4.01
C PRO A 214 33.47 -0.65 -4.41
N TYR A 215 33.25 -0.45 -5.70
CA TYR A 215 32.30 0.54 -6.24
C TYR A 215 30.89 -0.05 -6.47
N TYR A 216 30.67 -1.33 -6.19
CA TYR A 216 29.40 -2.03 -6.41
C TYR A 216 28.98 -2.92 -5.20
N PRO A 217 28.82 -2.32 -4.01
CA PRO A 217 28.45 -3.07 -2.80
C PRO A 217 27.06 -3.74 -2.92
N GLN A 218 26.26 -3.31 -3.87
CA GLN A 218 24.90 -3.81 -4.07
C GLN A 218 24.83 -5.30 -4.48
N SER A 219 25.91 -5.86 -5.01
CA SER A 219 25.97 -7.29 -5.36
C SER A 219 25.84 -8.20 -4.14
N ASN A 220 26.28 -7.76 -2.95
CA ASN A 220 26.12 -8.50 -1.70
C ASN A 220 24.95 -8.01 -0.82
N GLY A 221 24.19 -7.01 -1.27
CA GLY A 221 23.06 -6.42 -0.53
C GLY A 221 21.95 -7.40 -0.13
N LYS A 222 21.91 -8.61 -0.71
CA LYS A 222 20.97 -9.68 -0.33
C LYS A 222 21.31 -10.25 1.04
N ILE A 223 22.56 -10.60 1.25
CA ILE A 223 23.03 -11.17 2.52
C ILE A 223 23.17 -10.10 3.60
N GLU A 224 23.56 -8.88 3.25
CA GLU A 224 23.53 -7.74 4.17
C GLU A 224 22.12 -7.50 4.74
N ARG A 225 21.11 -7.61 3.88
CA ARG A 225 19.70 -7.52 4.30
C ARG A 225 19.32 -8.67 5.23
N TRP A 226 19.80 -9.87 4.97
CA TRP A 226 19.62 -11.01 5.86
C TRP A 226 20.22 -10.73 7.24
N HIS A 227 21.48 -10.33 7.31
CA HIS A 227 22.14 -10.01 8.58
C HIS A 227 21.40 -8.90 9.34
N LYS A 228 20.94 -7.85 8.65
CA LYS A 228 20.14 -6.79 9.25
C LYS A 228 18.83 -7.33 9.83
N THR A 229 18.16 -8.23 9.11
CA THR A 229 16.91 -8.85 9.54
C THR A 229 17.14 -9.74 10.75
N LEU A 230 18.15 -10.63 10.71
CA LEU A 230 18.51 -11.49 11.85
C LEU A 230 18.84 -10.66 13.11
N LYS A 231 19.67 -9.64 12.97
CA LYS A 231 20.01 -8.77 14.10
C LYS A 231 18.82 -8.01 14.67
N GLY A 232 17.91 -7.53 13.79
CA GLY A 232 16.73 -6.75 14.20
C GLY A 232 15.61 -7.59 14.79
N ASP A 233 15.26 -8.68 14.09
CA ASP A 233 14.07 -9.45 14.40
C ASP A 233 14.36 -10.60 15.40
N CYS A 234 15.64 -11.01 15.56
CA CYS A 234 16.04 -12.13 16.40
C CYS A 234 16.97 -11.69 17.54
N ILE A 235 18.21 -11.29 17.23
CA ILE A 235 19.26 -11.07 18.25
C ILE A 235 18.88 -9.94 19.23
N ARG A 236 18.39 -8.80 18.72
CA ARG A 236 17.99 -7.65 19.56
C ARG A 236 16.74 -7.92 20.39
N VAL A 237 15.84 -8.76 19.88
CA VAL A 237 14.57 -9.07 20.55
C VAL A 237 14.77 -10.13 21.64
N LEU A 238 15.54 -11.17 21.32
CA LEU A 238 15.72 -12.32 22.21
C LEU A 238 16.95 -12.22 23.13
N THR A 239 17.85 -11.25 22.86
CA THR A 239 19.01 -10.92 23.72
C THR A 239 19.75 -12.13 24.28
N PRO A 240 20.40 -12.98 23.44
CA PRO A 240 21.08 -14.18 23.89
C PRO A 240 22.17 -13.87 24.91
N LEU A 241 22.30 -14.72 25.94
CA LEU A 241 23.21 -14.52 27.08
C LEU A 241 24.54 -15.27 26.93
N SER A 242 24.61 -16.25 26.04
CA SER A 242 25.82 -17.05 25.77
C SER A 242 25.93 -17.38 24.28
N LEU A 243 27.10 -17.90 23.88
CA LEU A 243 27.32 -18.37 22.50
C LEU A 243 26.37 -19.53 22.14
N ASP A 244 26.18 -20.48 23.06
CA ASP A 244 25.31 -21.64 22.81
C ASP A 244 23.83 -21.23 22.76
N ASP A 245 23.43 -20.30 23.62
CA ASP A 245 22.09 -19.73 23.57
C ASP A 245 21.86 -19.00 22.23
N ALA A 246 22.85 -18.22 21.76
CA ALA A 246 22.78 -17.57 20.47
C ALA A 246 22.70 -18.58 19.31
N ARG A 247 23.46 -19.68 19.36
CA ARG A 247 23.37 -20.74 18.35
C ARG A 247 21.98 -21.35 18.29
N ARG A 248 21.39 -21.67 19.45
CA ARG A 248 20.03 -22.22 19.55
C ARG A 248 18.99 -21.23 18.97
N ILE A 249 19.01 -19.98 19.42
CA ILE A 249 18.09 -18.94 18.99
C ILE A 249 18.20 -18.67 17.47
N VAL A 250 19.41 -18.62 16.94
CA VAL A 250 19.65 -18.43 15.51
C VAL A 250 19.20 -19.65 14.70
N ALA A 251 19.39 -20.88 15.21
CA ALA A 251 18.91 -22.10 14.56
C ALA A 251 17.38 -22.09 14.40
N ASP A 252 16.67 -21.77 15.47
CA ASP A 252 15.20 -21.65 15.46
C ASP A 252 14.74 -20.55 14.49
N TYR A 253 15.44 -19.40 14.52
CA TYR A 253 15.12 -18.30 13.64
C TYR A 253 15.39 -18.61 12.17
N VAL A 254 16.51 -19.27 11.82
CA VAL A 254 16.82 -19.68 10.44
C VAL A 254 15.77 -20.68 9.94
N THR A 255 15.37 -21.63 10.79
CA THR A 255 14.30 -22.56 10.47
C THR A 255 13.00 -21.80 10.15
N HIS A 256 12.57 -20.91 11.04
CA HIS A 256 11.41 -20.05 10.80
C HIS A 256 11.55 -19.18 9.53
N TYR A 257 12.72 -18.59 9.31
CA TYR A 257 13.01 -17.76 8.14
C TYR A 257 12.87 -18.55 6.84
N ASN A 258 13.40 -19.76 6.80
CA ASN A 258 13.39 -20.61 5.62
C ASN A 258 12.01 -21.22 5.34
N THR A 259 11.26 -21.62 6.37
CA THR A 259 10.06 -22.46 6.24
C THR A 259 8.75 -21.72 6.45
N VAL A 260 8.74 -20.62 7.20
CA VAL A 260 7.50 -19.93 7.61
C VAL A 260 7.45 -18.49 7.12
N ARG A 261 8.57 -17.78 7.19
CA ARG A 261 8.61 -16.34 6.90
C ARG A 261 8.43 -16.07 5.41
N LEU A 262 7.35 -15.38 5.04
CA LEU A 262 7.09 -14.96 3.66
C LEU A 262 8.03 -13.83 3.25
N HIS A 263 8.70 -13.96 2.11
CA HIS A 263 9.74 -13.03 1.68
C HIS A 263 9.28 -12.16 0.49
N SER A 264 9.28 -10.84 0.66
CA SER A 264 8.75 -9.90 -0.34
C SER A 264 9.46 -9.93 -1.70
N ALA A 265 10.77 -10.22 -1.72
CA ALA A 265 11.55 -10.24 -2.97
C ALA A 265 11.25 -11.45 -3.87
N ILE A 266 10.57 -12.48 -3.36
CA ILE A 266 10.19 -13.69 -4.08
C ILE A 266 8.67 -13.91 -4.12
N GLY A 267 7.88 -12.83 -4.07
CA GLY A 267 6.43 -12.90 -4.20
C GLY A 267 5.68 -13.30 -2.92
N TYR A 268 6.29 -13.06 -1.74
CA TYR A 268 5.70 -13.43 -0.45
C TYR A 268 5.42 -14.94 -0.31
N ILE A 269 6.33 -15.76 -0.79
CA ILE A 269 6.41 -17.19 -0.46
C ILE A 269 7.58 -17.43 0.48
N THR A 270 7.68 -18.64 1.04
CA THR A 270 8.84 -18.98 1.87
C THR A 270 10.08 -19.22 1.01
N PRO A 271 11.28 -18.97 1.53
CA PRO A 271 12.52 -19.35 0.84
C PRO A 271 12.56 -20.83 0.44
N GLN A 272 12.05 -21.72 1.30
CA GLN A 272 11.98 -23.15 1.02
C GLN A 272 11.04 -23.48 -0.13
N ASP A 273 9.87 -22.85 -0.22
CA ASP A 273 8.94 -23.04 -1.34
C ASP A 273 9.55 -22.61 -2.67
N LYS A 274 10.29 -21.50 -2.65
CA LYS A 274 11.00 -21.03 -3.84
C LYS A 274 12.15 -21.96 -4.21
N LEU A 275 12.89 -22.46 -3.21
CA LEU A 275 13.97 -23.44 -3.43
C LEU A 275 13.43 -24.72 -4.07
N ALA A 276 12.27 -25.19 -3.63
CA ALA A 276 11.58 -26.38 -4.14
C ALA A 276 10.81 -26.16 -5.45
N GLY A 277 10.80 -24.92 -6.01
CA GLY A 277 10.11 -24.62 -7.27
C GLY A 277 8.58 -24.58 -7.18
N ARG A 278 8.00 -24.43 -5.97
CA ARG A 278 6.55 -24.47 -5.73
C ARG A 278 5.83 -23.13 -5.97
N GLU A 279 6.54 -22.11 -6.45
CA GLU A 279 5.95 -20.77 -6.61
C GLU A 279 4.72 -20.72 -7.50
N ALA A 280 4.74 -21.42 -8.64
CA ALA A 280 3.62 -21.39 -9.59
C ALA A 280 2.34 -22.00 -8.99
N GLU A 281 2.48 -23.08 -8.22
CA GLU A 281 1.38 -23.75 -7.52
C GLU A 281 0.76 -22.82 -6.46
N ILE A 282 1.62 -22.21 -5.64
CA ILE A 282 1.18 -21.31 -4.56
C ILE A 282 0.46 -20.09 -5.14
N PHE A 283 1.00 -19.48 -6.20
CA PHE A 283 0.37 -18.32 -6.84
C PHE A 283 -0.98 -18.69 -7.44
N ALA A 284 -1.07 -19.81 -8.16
CA ALA A 284 -2.34 -20.29 -8.71
C ALA A 284 -3.39 -20.59 -7.63
N ALA A 285 -2.98 -21.16 -6.49
CA ALA A 285 -3.86 -21.39 -5.35
C ALA A 285 -4.37 -20.06 -4.75
N ARG A 286 -3.51 -19.07 -4.59
CA ARG A 286 -3.88 -17.73 -4.08
C ARG A 286 -4.84 -17.01 -5.02
N ASP A 287 -4.62 -17.09 -6.34
CA ASP A 287 -5.51 -16.48 -7.33
C ASP A 287 -6.90 -17.12 -7.30
N ARG A 288 -6.99 -18.45 -7.15
CA ARG A 288 -8.28 -19.15 -6.95
C ARG A 288 -8.99 -18.66 -5.69
N LYS A 289 -8.32 -18.61 -4.54
CA LYS A 289 -8.88 -18.11 -3.27
C LYS A 289 -9.43 -16.69 -3.40
N LEU A 290 -8.68 -15.81 -4.10
CA LEU A 290 -9.13 -14.43 -4.37
C LEU A 290 -10.37 -14.38 -5.27
N ALA A 291 -10.43 -15.21 -6.31
CA ALA A 291 -11.56 -15.29 -7.22
C ALA A 291 -12.81 -15.81 -6.49
N GLU A 292 -12.68 -16.89 -5.72
CA GLU A 292 -13.76 -17.47 -4.92
C GLU A 292 -14.32 -16.49 -3.87
N ALA A 293 -13.42 -15.76 -3.20
CA ALA A 293 -13.83 -14.74 -2.23
C ALA A 293 -14.59 -13.59 -2.89
N ARG A 294 -14.23 -13.18 -4.11
CA ARG A 294 -14.99 -12.19 -4.90
C ARG A 294 -16.40 -12.71 -5.24
N GLN A 295 -16.50 -13.93 -5.71
CA GLN A 295 -17.79 -14.57 -6.04
C GLN A 295 -18.69 -14.69 -4.80
N ARG A 296 -18.16 -15.16 -3.67
CA ARG A 296 -18.91 -15.23 -2.39
C ARG A 296 -19.45 -13.86 -1.97
N ARG A 297 -18.64 -12.81 -2.04
CA ARG A 297 -19.10 -11.46 -1.71
C ARG A 297 -20.17 -10.96 -2.68
N GLN A 298 -20.07 -11.28 -3.95
CA GLN A 298 -21.07 -10.93 -4.96
C GLN A 298 -22.42 -11.64 -4.68
N GLN A 299 -22.39 -12.95 -4.42
CA GLN A 299 -23.57 -13.74 -4.09
C GLN A 299 -24.26 -13.26 -2.80
N GLN A 300 -23.47 -13.00 -1.75
CA GLN A 300 -24.00 -12.46 -0.49
C GLN A 300 -24.73 -11.12 -0.68
N ARG A 301 -24.23 -10.27 -1.55
CA ARG A 301 -24.87 -8.99 -1.85
C ARG A 301 -26.13 -9.13 -2.69
N GLN A 302 -26.13 -10.03 -3.66
CA GLN A 302 -27.33 -10.34 -4.43
C GLN A 302 -28.44 -10.91 -3.54
N ALA A 303 -28.07 -11.77 -2.60
CA ALA A 303 -29.01 -12.33 -1.61
C ALA A 303 -29.52 -11.25 -0.64
N THR A 304 -28.67 -10.29 -0.24
CA THR A 304 -29.07 -9.17 0.65
C THR A 304 -29.69 -8.01 -0.13
N GLY A 305 -29.44 -7.90 -1.43
CA GLY A 305 -29.98 -6.86 -2.30
C GLY A 305 -31.48 -6.96 -2.54
N ASN A 306 -32.10 -8.14 -2.29
CA ASN A 306 -33.55 -8.29 -2.16
C ASN A 306 -34.11 -7.82 -0.80
N GLN A 307 -33.25 -7.51 0.15
CA GLN A 307 -33.49 -6.77 1.38
C GLN A 307 -32.52 -5.59 1.42
N ALA A 308 -32.69 -4.64 0.51
CA ALA A 308 -31.99 -3.39 0.62
C ALA A 308 -32.36 -2.81 2.00
N PRO A 309 -31.38 -2.59 2.94
CA PRO A 309 -31.67 -1.63 3.99
C PRO A 309 -32.03 -0.36 3.25
N ALA A 310 -33.16 0.23 3.59
CA ALA A 310 -33.56 1.54 3.11
C ALA A 310 -32.28 2.39 3.08
N ALA A 311 -31.90 2.90 1.91
CA ALA A 311 -30.71 3.74 1.76
C ALA A 311 -30.73 4.69 2.96
N PRO A 312 -29.63 4.82 3.73
CA PRO A 312 -29.63 5.76 4.85
C PRO A 312 -30.14 7.06 4.26
N ALA A 313 -31.25 7.57 4.83
CA ALA A 313 -32.03 8.66 4.28
C ALA A 313 -31.06 9.64 3.67
N SER A 314 -31.15 9.85 2.34
CA SER A 314 -30.16 10.61 1.58
C SER A 314 -29.92 11.89 2.35
N ARG A 315 -28.69 12.09 2.87
CA ARG A 315 -28.38 13.31 3.61
C ARG A 315 -28.88 14.47 2.76
N PRO A 316 -29.73 15.36 3.27
CA PRO A 316 -30.29 16.43 2.47
C PRO A 316 -29.17 17.15 1.75
N ALA A 317 -29.34 17.40 0.45
CA ALA A 317 -28.31 18.08 -0.33
C ALA A 317 -28.25 19.53 0.14
N ILE A 318 -27.17 19.91 0.81
CA ILE A 318 -26.98 21.28 1.31
C ILE A 318 -26.59 22.19 0.12
N ASP A 319 -27.29 23.32 -0.02
CA ASP A 319 -26.85 24.39 -0.91
C ASP A 319 -25.71 25.20 -0.27
N PHE A 320 -24.50 24.77 -0.54
CA PHE A 320 -23.29 25.41 -0.05
C PHE A 320 -23.10 26.83 -0.57
N ALA A 321 -23.70 27.23 -1.68
CA ALA A 321 -23.61 28.59 -2.21
C ALA A 321 -24.42 29.53 -1.33
N THR A 322 -25.66 29.19 -1.05
CA THR A 322 -26.52 29.94 -0.12
C THR A 322 -25.95 29.94 1.29
N LEU A 323 -25.43 28.82 1.77
CA LEU A 323 -24.83 28.74 3.10
C LEU A 323 -23.62 29.68 3.26
N ARG A 324 -22.74 29.75 2.26
CA ARG A 324 -21.58 30.67 2.27
C ARG A 324 -21.98 32.15 2.26
N ALA A 325 -23.13 32.49 1.72
CA ALA A 325 -23.63 33.85 1.74
C ALA A 325 -24.19 34.25 3.16
N VAL A 326 -24.69 33.27 3.90
CA VAL A 326 -25.28 33.49 5.24
C VAL A 326 -24.25 33.37 6.34
N VAL A 327 -23.28 32.43 6.25
CA VAL A 327 -22.25 32.23 7.26
C VAL A 327 -21.08 33.18 7.06
N THR A 328 -21.05 34.22 7.85
CA THR A 328 -20.00 35.26 7.79
C THR A 328 -18.70 34.81 8.46
N MET A 329 -17.58 35.29 7.97
CA MET A 329 -16.27 35.05 8.60
C MET A 329 -16.22 35.58 10.05
N ALA A 330 -16.88 36.72 10.31
CA ALA A 330 -16.94 37.33 11.65
C ALA A 330 -17.61 36.40 12.66
N ALA A 331 -18.73 35.76 12.29
CA ALA A 331 -19.45 34.84 13.15
C ALA A 331 -18.60 33.61 13.49
N VAL A 332 -17.90 33.05 12.53
CA VAL A 332 -17.00 31.88 12.75
C VAL A 332 -15.81 32.26 13.64
N LEU A 333 -15.22 33.43 13.44
CA LEU A 333 -14.13 33.94 14.30
C LEU A 333 -14.57 34.15 15.72
N GLN A 334 -15.81 34.64 15.94
CA GLN A 334 -16.39 34.80 17.26
C GLN A 334 -16.56 33.43 17.96
N LEU A 335 -17.07 32.42 17.26
CA LEU A 335 -17.18 31.06 17.78
C LEU A 335 -15.81 30.45 18.15
N LEU A 336 -14.76 30.81 17.41
CA LEU A 336 -13.39 30.33 17.66
C LEU A 336 -12.65 31.15 18.70
N GLY A 337 -13.29 32.21 19.31
CA GLY A 337 -12.67 33.09 20.30
C GLY A 337 -11.50 33.90 19.74
N PHE A 338 -11.50 34.19 18.43
CA PHE A 338 -10.42 34.92 17.77
C PHE A 338 -10.48 36.41 18.20
N GLN A 339 -9.37 36.90 18.75
CA GLN A 339 -9.23 38.30 19.12
C GLN A 339 -8.27 39.02 18.17
N SER A 340 -8.73 40.07 17.53
CA SER A 340 -7.92 40.98 16.73
C SER A 340 -7.74 42.31 17.43
N ARG A 341 -6.56 42.89 17.30
CA ARG A 341 -6.26 44.24 17.76
C ARG A 341 -6.69 45.34 16.77
N SER A 342 -7.22 44.95 15.63
CA SER A 342 -7.61 45.86 14.53
C SER A 342 -9.10 45.75 14.25
N SER A 343 -9.78 46.88 14.10
CA SER A 343 -11.18 46.96 13.68
C SER A 343 -11.37 47.08 12.16
N ARG A 344 -10.27 46.92 11.37
CA ARG A 344 -10.31 47.02 9.91
C ARG A 344 -10.86 45.76 9.30
N THR A 345 -11.31 45.81 8.02
CA THR A 345 -11.77 44.67 7.23
C THR A 345 -10.72 43.55 7.11
N GLN A 346 -9.45 43.92 7.06
CA GLN A 346 -8.36 42.95 7.13
C GLN A 346 -7.77 42.89 8.54
N GLN A 347 -7.88 41.74 9.17
CA GLN A 347 -7.40 41.49 10.52
C GLN A 347 -6.25 40.47 10.54
N ARG A 348 -5.38 40.62 11.55
CA ARG A 348 -4.27 39.66 11.78
C ARG A 348 -4.18 39.33 13.25
N GLY A 349 -3.84 38.07 13.56
CA GLY A 349 -3.73 37.59 14.92
C GLY A 349 -3.10 36.20 15.04
N PRO A 350 -3.17 35.61 16.22
CA PRO A 350 -2.78 34.23 16.45
C PRO A 350 -3.73 33.29 15.71
N CYS A 351 -3.18 32.18 15.11
CA CYS A 351 -4.00 31.27 14.35
C CYS A 351 -4.83 30.34 15.26
N PRO A 352 -6.15 30.26 15.06
CA PRO A 352 -7.00 29.39 15.87
C PRO A 352 -6.82 27.89 15.54
N LEU A 353 -6.20 27.56 14.39
CA LEU A 353 -6.09 26.18 13.90
C LEU A 353 -4.92 25.40 14.50
N HIS A 354 -3.84 26.05 14.86
CA HIS A 354 -2.65 25.38 15.40
C HIS A 354 -2.20 25.88 16.77
N GLY A 355 -3.04 26.66 17.45
CA GLY A 355 -2.78 27.14 18.82
C GLY A 355 -1.46 27.90 18.92
N SER A 356 -1.40 29.15 18.47
CA SER A 356 -0.20 29.96 18.65
C SER A 356 -0.02 30.31 20.13
N THR A 357 1.06 29.85 20.76
CA THR A 357 1.39 30.09 22.16
C THR A 357 1.77 31.55 22.46
N SER A 358 2.02 32.37 21.43
CA SER A 358 2.35 33.80 21.57
C SER A 358 1.13 34.65 21.23
N GLY A 359 0.60 35.36 22.20
CA GLY A 359 -0.50 36.34 22.04
C GLY A 359 -0.16 37.51 21.10
N THR A 360 1.11 37.67 20.69
CA THR A 360 1.58 38.68 19.74
C THR A 360 1.71 38.14 18.30
N SER A 361 1.43 36.88 18.08
CA SER A 361 1.57 36.25 16.74
C SER A 361 0.62 36.89 15.72
N ARG A 362 1.13 37.14 14.50
CA ARG A 362 0.40 37.71 13.36
C ARG A 362 0.39 36.75 12.15
N CYS A 363 0.54 35.44 12.41
CA CYS A 363 0.63 34.45 11.35
C CYS A 363 -0.71 34.18 10.65
N PHE A 364 -1.83 34.51 11.25
CA PHE A 364 -3.15 34.35 10.67
C PHE A 364 -3.67 35.70 10.16
N SER A 365 -4.10 35.70 8.90
CA SER A 365 -4.68 36.87 8.22
C SER A 365 -6.07 36.51 7.74
N VAL A 366 -7.02 37.37 7.98
CA VAL A 366 -8.42 37.19 7.59
C VAL A 366 -8.98 38.48 6.97
N ASN A 367 -9.73 38.30 5.88
CA ASN A 367 -10.49 39.35 5.23
C ASN A 367 -11.99 39.15 5.55
N LEU A 368 -12.59 40.07 6.27
CA LEU A 368 -13.99 39.98 6.71
C LEU A 368 -14.98 40.24 5.58
N GLU A 369 -14.61 41.07 4.58
CA GLU A 369 -15.46 41.40 3.45
C GLU A 369 -15.49 40.30 2.41
N GLN A 370 -14.34 39.72 2.11
CA GLN A 370 -14.23 38.61 1.15
C GLN A 370 -14.49 37.24 1.79
N HIS A 371 -14.70 37.17 3.10
CA HIS A 371 -14.89 35.94 3.88
C HIS A 371 -13.78 34.90 3.70
N THR A 372 -12.51 35.36 3.55
CA THR A 372 -11.35 34.48 3.30
C THR A 372 -10.32 34.59 4.41
N PHE A 373 -9.59 33.49 4.65
CA PHE A 373 -8.46 33.48 5.58
C PHE A 373 -7.23 32.81 4.96
N HIS A 374 -6.07 33.17 5.51
CA HIS A 374 -4.80 32.51 5.20
C HIS A 374 -3.90 32.50 6.46
N CYS A 375 -3.31 31.37 6.76
CA CYS A 375 -2.29 31.27 7.81
C CYS A 375 -0.91 31.03 7.21
N PHE A 376 -0.01 31.98 7.39
CA PHE A 376 1.37 31.92 6.87
C PHE A 376 2.27 30.90 7.56
N LYS A 377 1.86 30.36 8.72
CA LYS A 377 2.63 29.35 9.45
C LYS A 377 2.21 27.91 9.13
N CYS A 378 0.90 27.62 9.08
CA CYS A 378 0.40 26.28 8.77
C CYS A 378 -0.05 26.10 7.32
N GLY A 379 0.02 27.16 6.47
CA GLY A 379 -0.32 27.13 5.06
C GLY A 379 -1.81 26.95 4.75
N ARG A 380 -2.68 26.85 5.75
CA ARG A 380 -4.13 26.67 5.54
C ARG A 380 -4.79 27.97 5.10
N SER A 381 -5.68 27.85 4.12
CA SER A 381 -6.47 28.96 3.57
C SER A 381 -7.84 28.47 3.14
N GLY A 382 -8.79 29.38 2.99
CA GLY A 382 -10.14 29.05 2.56
C GLY A 382 -11.17 30.09 2.97
N ASN A 383 -12.45 29.70 2.94
CA ASN A 383 -13.58 30.51 3.37
C ASN A 383 -13.98 30.25 4.85
N ALA A 384 -15.06 30.86 5.31
CA ALA A 384 -15.55 30.71 6.69
C ALA A 384 -15.89 29.26 7.05
N LEU A 385 -16.50 28.50 6.12
CA LEU A 385 -16.83 27.09 6.33
C LEU A 385 -15.58 26.19 6.38
N ASP A 386 -14.58 26.47 5.53
CA ASP A 386 -13.31 25.75 5.55
C ASP A 386 -12.56 26.02 6.87
N LEU A 387 -12.62 27.24 7.39
CA LEU A 387 -12.02 27.58 8.68
C LEU A 387 -12.63 26.76 9.80
N TRP A 388 -13.96 26.65 9.85
CA TRP A 388 -14.66 25.85 10.86
C TRP A 388 -14.37 24.37 10.72
N ALA A 389 -14.43 23.82 9.50
CA ALA A 389 -14.11 22.43 9.21
C ALA A 389 -12.69 22.05 9.67
N HIS A 390 -11.72 22.93 9.43
CA HIS A 390 -10.35 22.74 9.93
C HIS A 390 -10.21 22.84 11.45
N ALA A 391 -10.93 23.76 12.08
CA ALA A 391 -10.87 23.96 13.53
C ALA A 391 -11.50 22.80 14.30
N THR A 392 -12.58 22.23 13.76
CA THR A 392 -13.32 21.11 14.38
C THR A 392 -12.88 19.74 13.89
N SER A 393 -11.94 19.68 12.93
CA SER A 393 -11.49 18.43 12.28
C SER A 393 -12.63 17.62 11.64
N GLN A 394 -13.66 18.30 11.16
CA GLN A 394 -14.83 17.73 10.49
C GLN A 394 -14.69 17.82 8.96
N ASN A 395 -15.46 17.00 8.24
CA ASN A 395 -15.63 17.23 6.81
C ASN A 395 -16.57 18.44 6.56
N THR A 396 -16.54 18.98 5.34
CA THR A 396 -17.28 20.21 4.99
C THR A 396 -18.80 20.08 5.18
N TYR A 397 -19.38 18.90 5.00
CA TYR A 397 -20.81 18.64 5.19
C TYR A 397 -21.20 18.70 6.68
N ASP A 398 -20.48 17.96 7.52
CA ASP A 398 -20.75 17.92 8.96
C ASP A 398 -20.45 19.27 9.62
N ALA A 399 -19.41 19.98 9.15
CA ALA A 399 -19.10 21.35 9.55
C ALA A 399 -20.21 22.34 9.18
N ALA A 400 -20.86 22.16 8.03
CA ALA A 400 -21.99 22.99 7.61
C ALA A 400 -23.18 22.81 8.56
N ILE A 401 -23.52 21.58 8.91
CA ILE A 401 -24.62 21.28 9.83
C ILE A 401 -24.34 21.83 11.21
N ASP A 402 -23.11 21.63 11.74
CA ASP A 402 -22.72 22.13 13.06
C ASP A 402 -22.76 23.67 13.13
N LEU A 403 -22.31 24.35 12.06
CA LEU A 403 -22.44 25.83 11.97
C LEU A 403 -23.90 26.30 11.93
N CYS A 404 -24.77 25.62 11.18
CA CYS A 404 -26.19 25.95 11.16
C CYS A 404 -26.83 25.76 12.54
N GLN A 405 -26.48 24.72 13.26
CA GLN A 405 -26.96 24.48 14.62
C GLN A 405 -26.51 25.55 15.60
N ARG A 406 -25.27 26.03 15.49
CA ARG A 406 -24.68 27.04 16.41
C ARG A 406 -25.10 28.46 16.09
N LEU A 407 -25.20 28.81 14.82
CA LEU A 407 -25.53 30.16 14.34
C LEU A 407 -27.03 30.35 14.09
N GLN A 408 -27.81 29.27 14.16
CA GLN A 408 -29.27 29.20 13.95
C GLN A 408 -29.80 29.66 12.57
N PRO A 409 -29.02 29.76 11.46
CA PRO A 409 -29.64 29.90 10.17
C PRO A 409 -30.27 28.58 9.76
N PRO A 410 -31.41 28.58 9.02
CA PRO A 410 -31.96 27.37 8.46
C PRO A 410 -30.94 26.71 7.53
N VAL A 411 -30.85 25.36 7.57
CA VAL A 411 -29.98 24.61 6.63
C VAL A 411 -30.59 24.78 5.23
N PRO A 412 -29.89 25.45 4.28
CA PRO A 412 -30.44 25.62 2.94
C PRO A 412 -30.35 24.28 2.19
N GLU A 413 -31.49 23.64 1.94
CA GLU A 413 -31.58 22.41 1.19
C GLU A 413 -31.76 22.68 -0.30
N LEU A 414 -31.06 21.93 -1.16
CA LEU A 414 -31.35 21.93 -2.58
C LEU A 414 -32.70 21.26 -2.84
N PRO A 415 -33.55 21.82 -3.72
CA PRO A 415 -34.83 21.18 -4.07
C PRO A 415 -34.59 19.76 -4.56
N ALA A 416 -35.44 18.84 -4.11
CA ALA A 416 -35.34 17.43 -4.51
C ALA A 416 -35.37 17.31 -6.05
N PRO A 417 -34.49 16.52 -6.65
CA PRO A 417 -34.49 16.32 -8.09
C PRO A 417 -35.87 15.77 -8.54
N LYS A 418 -36.49 16.45 -9.50
CA LYS A 418 -37.79 16.00 -10.06
C LYS A 418 -37.65 14.55 -10.51
N PRO A 419 -38.60 13.66 -10.19
CA PRO A 419 -38.57 12.27 -10.63
C PRO A 419 -38.49 12.24 -12.15
N ARG A 420 -37.50 11.56 -12.70
CA ARG A 420 -37.39 11.33 -14.15
C ARG A 420 -38.61 10.53 -14.60
N PRO A 421 -39.25 10.89 -15.73
CA PRO A 421 -40.32 10.09 -16.27
C PRO A 421 -39.83 8.68 -16.54
N THR A 422 -40.48 7.69 -15.97
CA THR A 422 -40.25 6.29 -16.26
C THR A 422 -40.52 6.05 -17.75
N LEU A 423 -39.49 5.64 -18.47
CA LEU A 423 -39.63 5.16 -19.84
C LEU A 423 -40.58 3.96 -19.77
N ARG A 424 -41.81 4.09 -20.34
CA ARG A 424 -42.72 2.99 -20.57
C ARG A 424 -41.96 1.90 -21.35
N ASN A 425 -42.00 0.67 -20.83
CA ASN A 425 -41.58 -0.50 -21.58
C ASN A 425 -42.27 -0.48 -22.95
N ARG A 426 -41.50 -0.42 -24.02
CA ARG A 426 -42.00 -0.81 -25.35
C ARG A 426 -42.20 -2.32 -25.25
N GLU A 427 -43.43 -2.73 -25.41
CA GLU A 427 -43.83 -4.09 -25.66
C GLU A 427 -43.04 -4.59 -26.90
N GLU A 428 -42.41 -5.73 -26.76
CA GLU A 428 -41.76 -6.46 -27.84
C GLU A 428 -42.84 -6.97 -28.79
N GLU A 429 -42.93 -6.44 -30.02
CA GLU A 429 -43.66 -7.09 -31.08
C GLU A 429 -42.95 -8.38 -31.53
N PRO A 430 -43.67 -9.46 -31.78
CA PRO A 430 -43.10 -10.73 -32.19
C PRO A 430 -42.51 -10.64 -33.60
N VAL A 431 -41.23 -11.02 -33.74
CA VAL A 431 -40.55 -11.12 -35.02
C VAL A 431 -41.05 -12.34 -35.77
N ASP A 432 -41.79 -12.11 -36.87
CA ASP A 432 -42.21 -13.16 -37.81
C ASP A 432 -40.99 -13.83 -38.48
N SER A 433 -40.95 -15.11 -38.42
CA SER A 433 -39.95 -15.97 -39.03
C SER A 433 -40.16 -16.05 -40.56
N LEU A 434 -39.36 -15.36 -41.34
CA LEU A 434 -39.22 -15.62 -42.76
C LEU A 434 -37.99 -16.51 -43.04
N SER A 435 -38.33 -17.77 -43.29
CA SER A 435 -37.41 -18.77 -43.82
C SER A 435 -37.11 -18.40 -45.29
N THR A 436 -35.84 -18.16 -45.62
CA THR A 436 -35.32 -18.11 -46.98
C THR A 436 -34.26 -19.14 -47.18
N THR A 437 -34.63 -20.25 -47.76
CA THR A 437 -33.75 -21.24 -48.37
C THR A 437 -33.01 -20.64 -49.56
N CYS A 438 -31.69 -20.61 -49.53
CA CYS A 438 -30.86 -20.29 -50.66
C CYS A 438 -30.17 -21.58 -51.18
N THR A 439 -30.55 -22.01 -52.34
CA THR A 439 -30.00 -23.15 -53.07
C THR A 439 -28.78 -22.65 -53.86
N ILE A 440 -27.70 -23.41 -53.78
CA ILE A 440 -26.44 -23.22 -54.49
C ILE A 440 -26.59 -23.91 -55.88
N THR A 441 -26.26 -23.20 -56.91
CA THR A 441 -25.68 -23.72 -58.15
C THR A 441 -24.40 -22.94 -58.44
#